data_fbf7e547d56902244cba22ad63fa0ffa
#
_entry.id   fbf7e547d56902244cba22ad63fa0ffa
#
_cell.length_a   1.000
_cell.length_b   1.000
_cell.length_c   1.000
_cell.angle_alpha   90.00
_cell.angle_beta   90.00
_cell.angle_gamma   90.00
#
_symmetry.space_group_name_H-M   'P 1'
#
loop_
_entity.id
_entity.type
_entity.pdbx_description
1 polymer ?
#
loop_
_entity_poly.entity_id
_entity_poly.type
_entity_poly.pdbx_seq_one_letter_code
_entity_poly.pdbx_strand_id
1 'polypeptide(L)' 'MESLRNEINFRSRRGLQELDILLKRFLEKHLSNLEESSLKALIEILDMEDNDLADLLIYKTETPKEAHRAIIKKILSAR' A
#
# COMPACT_ATOMS: atom_id res chain seq x y z
N MET A 1 -16.93 -3.43 -3.39
CA MET A 1 -15.46 -3.46 -3.64
C MET A 1 -14.97 -2.28 -4.45
N GLU A 2 -15.79 -1.76 -5.33
CA GLU A 2 -15.45 -0.58 -6.12
C GLU A 2 -15.06 0.62 -5.25
N SER A 3 -15.84 0.88 -4.20
CA SER A 3 -15.56 2.01 -3.32
C SER A 3 -14.26 1.86 -2.56
N LEU A 4 -13.89 0.63 -2.17
CA LEU A 4 -12.61 0.39 -1.51
C LEU A 4 -11.44 0.64 -2.47
N ARG A 5 -11.58 0.19 -3.72
CA ARG A 5 -10.54 0.42 -4.73
C ARG A 5 -10.38 1.90 -5.05
N ASN A 6 -11.50 2.62 -5.14
CA ASN A 6 -11.45 4.06 -5.39
C ASN A 6 -10.76 4.79 -4.24
N GLU A 7 -11.04 4.41 -3.00
CA GLU A 7 -10.39 5.00 -1.84
C GLU A 7 -8.90 4.70 -1.82
N ILE A 8 -8.51 3.48 -2.18
CA ILE A 8 -7.11 3.10 -2.26
C ILE A 8 -6.38 3.96 -3.29
N ASN A 9 -6.97 4.12 -4.48
CA ASN A 9 -6.38 4.96 -5.52
C ASN A 9 -6.21 6.40 -5.05
N PHE A 10 -7.19 6.93 -4.35
CA PHE A 10 -7.13 8.28 -3.81
C PHE A 10 -6.04 8.41 -2.76
N ARG A 11 -6.00 7.49 -1.80
CA ARG A 11 -5.05 7.54 -0.68
C ARG A 11 -3.62 7.21 -1.09
N SER A 12 -3.42 6.58 -2.25
CA SER A 12 -2.07 6.24 -2.71
C SER A 12 -1.31 7.46 -3.26
N ARG A 13 -2.01 8.56 -3.49
CA ARG A 13 -1.38 9.78 -3.98
C ARG A 13 -0.92 10.62 -2.79
N ARG A 14 0.33 10.49 -2.44
CA ARG A 14 0.90 11.09 -1.22
C ARG A 14 1.68 12.36 -1.48
N GLY A 15 2.04 12.63 -2.73
CA GLY A 15 2.88 13.77 -3.05
C GLY A 15 4.36 13.52 -2.85
N LEU A 16 4.74 12.31 -2.43
CA LEU A 16 6.13 11.88 -2.34
C LEU A 16 6.42 10.99 -3.52
N GLN A 17 7.25 11.47 -4.43
CA GLN A 17 7.49 10.82 -5.72
C GLN A 17 7.81 9.33 -5.59
N GLU A 18 8.72 8.97 -4.70
CA GLU A 18 9.14 7.59 -4.55
C GLU A 18 8.02 6.68 -4.07
N LEU A 19 7.25 7.13 -3.08
CA LEU A 19 6.11 6.38 -2.59
C LEU A 19 5.03 6.25 -3.66
N ASP A 20 4.75 7.34 -4.36
CA ASP A 20 3.73 7.34 -5.40
C ASP A 20 4.07 6.36 -6.51
N ILE A 21 5.33 6.28 -6.92
CA ILE A 21 5.76 5.34 -7.96
C ILE A 21 5.60 3.90 -7.48
N LEU A 22 6.04 3.59 -6.27
CA LEU A 22 5.92 2.25 -5.70
C LEU A 22 4.48 1.79 -5.63
N LEU A 23 3.63 2.64 -5.07
CA LEU A 23 2.22 2.31 -4.89
C LEU A 23 1.51 2.18 -6.24
N LYS A 24 1.82 3.05 -7.18
CA LYS A 24 1.23 3.00 -8.50
C LYS A 24 1.55 1.67 -9.20
N ARG A 25 2.80 1.25 -9.16
CA ARG A 25 3.22 0.00 -9.78
C ARG A 25 2.50 -1.19 -9.15
N PHE A 26 2.41 -1.21 -7.82
CA PHE A 26 1.71 -2.27 -7.12
C PHE A 26 0.24 -2.31 -7.49
N LEU A 27 -0.43 -1.17 -7.48
CA LEU A 27 -1.86 -1.09 -7.76
C LEU A 27 -2.17 -1.49 -9.21
N GLU A 28 -1.35 -1.08 -10.15
CA GLU A 28 -1.55 -1.45 -11.55
C GLU A 28 -1.49 -2.97 -11.75
N LYS A 29 -0.64 -3.65 -10.99
CA LYS A 29 -0.48 -5.10 -11.13
C LYS A 29 -1.49 -5.90 -10.32
N HIS A 30 -1.85 -5.43 -9.14
CA HIS A 30 -2.52 -6.29 -8.17
C HIS A 30 -3.88 -5.81 -7.69
N LEU A 31 -4.24 -4.54 -7.87
CA LEU A 31 -5.46 -4.00 -7.26
C LEU A 31 -6.72 -4.80 -7.61
N SER A 32 -6.87 -5.20 -8.86
CA SER A 32 -8.05 -5.93 -9.29
C SER A 32 -8.11 -7.36 -8.77
N ASN A 33 -6.99 -7.88 -8.28
CA ASN A 33 -6.89 -9.26 -7.80
C ASN A 33 -6.89 -9.38 -6.29
N LEU A 34 -6.92 -8.26 -5.56
CA LEU A 34 -6.87 -8.30 -4.10
C LEU A 34 -8.23 -8.67 -3.52
N GLU A 35 -8.20 -9.52 -2.50
CA GLU A 35 -9.38 -9.87 -1.73
C GLU A 35 -9.78 -8.72 -0.81
N GLU A 36 -11.03 -8.77 -0.31
CA GLU A 36 -11.54 -7.71 0.56
C GLU A 36 -10.68 -7.50 1.80
N SER A 37 -10.21 -8.59 2.42
CA SER A 37 -9.36 -8.48 3.60
C SER A 37 -8.04 -7.78 3.28
N SER A 38 -7.47 -8.06 2.10
CA SER A 38 -6.26 -7.39 1.65
C SER A 38 -6.50 -5.92 1.34
N LEU A 39 -7.65 -5.59 0.75
CA LEU A 39 -8.01 -4.20 0.47
C LEU A 39 -8.13 -3.39 1.76
N LYS A 40 -8.74 -3.97 2.78
CA LYS A 40 -8.88 -3.31 4.08
C LYS A 40 -7.52 -3.10 4.75
N ALA A 41 -6.65 -4.11 4.70
CA ALA A 41 -5.31 -3.99 5.24
C ALA A 41 -4.51 -2.90 4.51
N LEU A 42 -4.67 -2.82 3.20
CA LEU A 42 -4.00 -1.80 2.40
C LEU A 42 -4.48 -0.40 2.76
N ILE A 43 -5.78 -0.23 2.99
CA ILE A 43 -6.33 1.06 3.42
C ILE A 43 -5.72 1.47 4.76
N GLU A 44 -5.59 0.53 5.69
CA GLU A 44 -4.96 0.82 6.99
C GLU A 44 -3.53 1.29 6.81
N ILE A 45 -2.78 0.66 5.91
CA ILE A 45 -1.42 1.06 5.61
C ILE A 45 -1.39 2.46 5.00
N LEU A 46 -2.28 2.73 4.06
CA LEU A 46 -2.35 4.03 3.40
C LEU A 46 -2.89 5.14 4.30
N ASP A 47 -3.48 4.78 5.43
CA ASP A 47 -3.93 5.75 6.42
C ASP A 47 -2.78 6.30 7.26
N MET A 48 -1.59 5.71 7.16
CA MET A 48 -0.39 6.17 7.85
C MET A 48 0.11 7.49 7.29
N GLU A 49 0.83 8.23 8.13
CA GLU A 49 1.49 9.45 7.67
C GLU A 49 2.64 9.10 6.71
N ASP A 50 3.01 10.06 5.87
CA ASP A 50 4.03 9.85 4.85
C ASP A 50 5.35 9.33 5.42
N ASN A 51 5.78 9.86 6.57
CA ASN A 51 7.03 9.43 7.18
C ASN A 51 6.97 7.97 7.62
N ASP A 52 5.87 7.58 8.23
CA ASP A 52 5.69 6.20 8.69
C ASP A 52 5.60 5.24 7.51
N LEU A 53 4.91 5.65 6.46
CA LEU A 53 4.78 4.83 5.26
C LEU A 53 6.13 4.69 4.55
N ALA A 54 6.91 5.77 4.50
CA ALA A 54 8.24 5.73 3.92
C ALA A 54 9.15 4.77 4.70
N ASP A 55 9.06 4.79 6.03
CA ASP A 55 9.85 3.87 6.85
C ASP A 55 9.56 2.42 6.49
N LEU A 56 8.30 2.08 6.25
CA LEU A 56 7.93 0.71 5.91
C LEU A 56 8.33 0.32 4.49
N LEU A 57 8.12 1.20 3.53
CA LEU A 57 8.26 0.86 2.11
C LEU A 57 9.62 1.20 1.53
N ILE A 58 10.26 2.25 2.01
CA ILE A 58 11.57 2.68 1.50
C ILE A 58 12.68 2.16 2.38
N TYR A 59 12.57 2.36 3.68
CA TYR A 59 13.60 1.96 4.64
C TYR A 59 13.39 0.55 5.18
N LYS A 60 12.25 -0.06 4.85
CA LYS A 60 11.96 -1.48 5.13
C LYS A 60 11.99 -1.82 6.61
N THR A 61 11.48 -0.92 7.45
CA THR A 61 11.33 -1.23 8.87
C THR A 61 10.22 -2.27 9.05
N GLU A 62 10.30 -3.03 10.13
CA GLU A 62 9.29 -4.05 10.40
C GLU A 62 7.98 -3.44 10.86
N THR A 63 6.89 -4.09 10.48
CA THR A 63 5.57 -3.74 10.97
C THR A 63 5.09 -4.81 11.96
N PRO A 64 4.42 -4.42 13.05
CA PRO A 64 3.94 -5.40 14.03
C PRO A 64 2.74 -6.22 13.55
N LYS A 65 1.98 -5.71 12.58
CA LYS A 65 0.78 -6.41 12.12
C LYS A 65 1.09 -7.35 10.98
N GLU A 66 0.75 -8.62 11.18
CA GLU A 66 1.03 -9.66 10.19
C GLU A 66 0.29 -9.42 8.86
N ALA A 67 -0.96 -8.97 8.94
CA ALA A 67 -1.73 -8.67 7.75
C ALA A 67 -1.07 -7.59 6.90
N HIS A 68 -0.46 -6.60 7.56
CA HIS A 68 0.26 -5.54 6.87
C HIS A 68 1.55 -6.05 6.24
N ARG A 69 2.23 -7.00 6.88
CA ARG A 69 3.47 -7.58 6.34
C ARG A 69 3.24 -8.22 4.99
N ALA A 70 2.16 -8.98 4.85
CA ALA A 70 1.84 -9.66 3.60
C ALA A 70 1.66 -8.65 2.45
N ILE A 71 0.93 -7.58 2.71
CA ILE A 71 0.70 -6.54 1.71
C ILE A 71 1.98 -5.79 1.39
N ILE A 72 2.76 -5.44 2.41
CA ILE A 72 4.02 -4.74 2.22
C ILE A 72 4.99 -5.55 1.38
N LYS A 73 5.06 -6.86 1.61
CA LYS A 73 5.87 -7.74 0.78
C LYS A 73 5.46 -7.69 -0.68
N LYS A 74 4.16 -7.70 -0.95
CA LYS A 74 3.65 -7.62 -2.31
C LYS A 74 3.99 -6.29 -2.96
N ILE A 75 3.87 -5.19 -2.21
CA ILE A 75 4.24 -3.86 -2.72
C ILE A 75 5.72 -3.83 -3.11
N LEU A 76 6.57 -4.34 -2.25
CA LEU A 76 8.00 -4.34 -2.50
C LEU A 76 8.39 -5.27 -3.65
N SER A 77 7.66 -6.35 -3.85
CA SER A 77 7.89 -7.27 -4.95
C SER A 77 7.49 -6.70 -6.30
N ALA A 78 6.65 -5.69 -6.32
CA ALA A 78 6.14 -5.09 -7.56
C ALA A 78 7.09 -4.04 -8.15
N ARG A 79 8.23 -3.84 -7.54
CA ARG A 79 9.23 -2.88 -8.05
C ARG A 79 9.72 -3.20 -9.44
#